data_3e78d18ae76c01914e56094200cd1d15
#
_entry.id   3e78d18ae76c01914e56094200cd1d15
#
_cell.length_a   1.000
_cell.length_b   1.000
_cell.length_c   1.000
_cell.angle_alpha   90.00
_cell.angle_beta   90.00
_cell.angle_gamma   90.00
#
_symmetry.space_group_name_H-M   'P 1'
#
loop_
_entity.id
_entity.type
_entity.pdbx_description
1 polymer ?
#
loop_
_entity_poly.entity_id
_entity_poly.type
_entity_poly.pdbx_seq_one_letter_code
_entity_poly.pdbx_strand_id
1 'polypeptide(L)'
;MRNKTVKKLLSLAMVATLAIGLTACGQKKASDQETSNSEASKVESSSKKEEVPASSDVAEDGKITYPLESNETLSFYTWRVQPNPEYASADESPFHTGLEKMTGIDYEWVFPSPGQDEGSALNVMLTEKELPQIMHQGWDLNWIADLLKNDKIWDLTEYLPKYAPDYWAFVNQPKYQAALKAAEVDGKQWGLLCFVEGDYNLFYQGHAVRKDWADECGINLDEVVTLEDWEEMLTTFKDKYGAKMVTPTQIMTGTGAHATLSATLYVENGVIKFANSEPEWKKYLAVLHDWWEKDLIDKDTFTMDATARRTKAANNQVSVIYGAMSQMTNLIQDAEGTGAEWVGIGFPRTAKGATIETLGNGFSTYWRANVAAVITKSASEEEMILALKALNYGFTEEGIKYWNFGEEGVSYNVNADGSIEWTDVILKDEGGLNNAITKYTGSDSVPCSVQLSEFVQKKNNPIVAEAVYTWTENHDSNKYALPMVTMTDEELMKYTDAWAAISTYVKEMALKFITGEESLDNWDTYLKTVEEYGIKDVLETYQAAYDRAMNR
;
A
#
# COMPACT_ATOMS: atom_id res chain seq x y z
N MET A 1 28.53 3.97 -55.13
CA MET A 1 29.55 2.90 -55.25
C MET A 1 29.55 2.08 -53.97
N ARG A 2 29.21 0.81 -54.15
CA ARG A 2 29.62 -0.37 -53.41
C ARG A 2 29.47 -0.34 -51.90
N ASN A 3 28.54 -1.07 -51.33
CA ASN A 3 28.25 -2.51 -51.33
C ASN A 3 28.76 -3.24 -50.06
N LYS A 4 27.80 -3.88 -49.40
CA LYS A 4 27.80 -5.23 -48.77
C LYS A 4 28.43 -5.33 -47.36
N THR A 5 27.94 -6.10 -46.40
CA THR A 5 27.04 -7.24 -46.41
C THR A 5 26.68 -7.63 -44.95
N VAL A 6 25.45 -7.90 -44.74
CA VAL A 6 24.77 -8.87 -43.85
C VAL A 6 25.67 -9.94 -43.23
N LYS A 7 25.46 -10.22 -41.91
CA LYS A 7 25.41 -11.59 -41.42
C LYS A 7 24.48 -11.70 -40.21
N LYS A 8 23.36 -12.42 -40.40
CA LYS A 8 22.56 -13.10 -39.42
C LYS A 8 23.35 -14.24 -38.79
N LEU A 9 23.18 -14.50 -37.52
CA LEU A 9 23.35 -15.84 -36.97
C LEU A 9 22.31 -16.06 -35.87
N LEU A 10 21.40 -16.98 -36.21
CA LEU A 10 20.58 -17.76 -35.29
C LEU A 10 21.49 -18.67 -34.44
N SER A 11 21.12 -18.91 -33.20
CA SER A 11 21.42 -20.18 -32.55
C SER A 11 20.31 -20.49 -31.53
N LEU A 12 19.71 -21.42 -31.87
CA LEU A 12 18.82 -22.52 -31.45
C LEU A 12 19.06 -22.96 -30.00
N ALA A 13 17.91 -23.33 -29.44
CA ALA A 13 17.65 -24.05 -28.21
C ALA A 13 18.49 -25.32 -28.03
N MET A 14 18.78 -25.63 -26.76
CA MET A 14 19.05 -27.01 -26.35
C MET A 14 18.35 -27.29 -25.03
N VAL A 15 17.29 -28.04 -25.12
CA VAL A 15 16.65 -28.82 -24.05
C VAL A 15 17.52 -30.09 -23.86
N ALA A 16 17.91 -30.37 -22.62
CA ALA A 16 18.46 -31.66 -22.27
C ALA A 16 17.77 -32.19 -21.00
N THR A 17 16.81 -33.04 -21.21
CA THR A 17 16.27 -34.03 -20.27
C THR A 17 17.35 -35.05 -19.91
N LEU A 18 17.50 -35.34 -18.62
CA LEU A 18 18.09 -36.60 -18.19
C LEU A 18 17.33 -37.12 -16.97
N ALA A 19 16.59 -38.17 -17.24
CA ALA A 19 15.99 -39.07 -16.28
C ALA A 19 16.89 -40.31 -16.08
N ILE A 20 16.63 -41.00 -14.97
CA ILE A 20 16.93 -42.42 -14.69
C ILE A 20 18.14 -42.73 -13.81
N GLY A 21 17.82 -43.39 -12.71
CA GLY A 21 18.76 -44.21 -11.93
C GLY A 21 18.27 -44.63 -10.55
N LEU A 22 17.20 -45.43 -10.48
CA LEU A 22 16.86 -46.30 -9.34
C LEU A 22 17.78 -47.50 -9.28
N THR A 23 18.29 -47.86 -8.11
CA THR A 23 18.53 -49.22 -7.56
C THR A 23 18.99 -49.07 -6.13
N ALA A 24 18.30 -49.44 -5.15
CA ALA A 24 17.82 -50.69 -4.56
C ALA A 24 18.94 -51.49 -3.79
N CYS A 25 18.57 -51.75 -2.53
CA CYS A 25 18.94 -52.91 -1.70
C CYS A 25 20.25 -52.95 -0.91
N GLY A 26 20.08 -53.14 0.42
CA GLY A 26 21.06 -53.78 1.27
C GLY A 26 20.75 -53.71 2.75
N GLN A 27 19.89 -54.62 3.24
CA GLN A 27 19.69 -54.90 4.68
C GLN A 27 20.94 -55.54 5.32
N LYS A 28 21.19 -55.27 6.62
CA LYS A 28 21.22 -56.24 7.73
C LYS A 28 21.79 -55.62 9.00
N LYS A 29 20.97 -55.69 10.06
CA LYS A 29 20.97 -56.45 11.33
C LYS A 29 22.06 -56.04 12.35
N ALA A 30 21.64 -55.41 13.43
CA ALA A 30 21.24 -55.96 14.77
C ALA A 30 22.38 -56.55 15.61
N SER A 31 22.56 -56.00 16.79
CA SER A 31 22.60 -56.68 18.11
C SER A 31 22.98 -55.68 19.18
N ASP A 32 22.14 -55.59 20.13
CA ASP A 32 22.07 -55.97 21.53
C ASP A 32 22.64 -54.94 22.52
N GLN A 33 21.70 -54.43 23.27
CA GLN A 33 21.50 -54.48 24.72
C GLN A 33 22.70 -54.17 25.61
N GLU A 34 22.55 -53.13 26.42
CA GLU A 34 22.58 -53.30 27.86
C GLU A 34 21.91 -52.12 28.59
N THR A 35 21.00 -52.52 29.46
CA THR A 35 20.25 -51.74 30.44
C THR A 35 21.16 -51.32 31.60
N SER A 36 21.00 -50.09 32.08
CA SER A 36 21.18 -49.82 33.51
C SER A 36 20.24 -48.68 33.96
N ASN A 37 19.41 -49.06 34.89
CA ASN A 37 18.61 -48.20 35.78
C ASN A 37 19.50 -47.27 36.59
N SER A 38 19.07 -46.01 36.77
CA SER A 38 19.21 -45.32 38.05
C SER A 38 18.26 -44.12 38.14
N GLU A 39 17.32 -44.26 39.03
CA GLU A 39 16.69 -43.35 39.96
C GLU A 39 16.37 -41.90 39.57
N ALA A 40 15.08 -41.64 39.61
CA ALA A 40 14.46 -40.34 39.67
C ALA A 40 14.85 -39.53 40.91
N SER A 41 15.45 -38.37 40.75
CA SER A 41 15.41 -37.31 41.74
C SER A 41 14.61 -36.15 41.18
N LYS A 42 13.46 -35.91 41.82
CA LYS A 42 12.68 -34.69 41.67
C LYS A 42 13.55 -33.52 42.10
N VAL A 43 13.85 -32.63 41.15
CA VAL A 43 14.26 -31.26 41.44
C VAL A 43 13.08 -30.37 41.13
N GLU A 44 12.45 -29.85 42.17
CA GLU A 44 11.53 -28.69 42.05
C GLU A 44 12.37 -27.49 41.61
N SER A 45 12.23 -27.10 40.36
CA SER A 45 12.74 -25.83 39.89
C SER A 45 11.69 -24.75 40.15
N SER A 46 11.88 -24.02 41.23
CA SER A 46 11.23 -22.72 41.42
C SER A 46 11.83 -21.75 40.41
N SER A 47 11.13 -21.48 39.34
CA SER A 47 11.46 -20.37 38.45
C SER A 47 11.22 -19.05 39.19
N LYS A 48 12.27 -18.48 39.77
CA LYS A 48 12.29 -17.04 40.00
C LYS A 48 12.27 -16.37 38.65
N LYS A 49 11.19 -15.63 38.33
CA LYS A 49 11.25 -14.57 37.32
C LYS A 49 12.34 -13.59 37.80
N GLU A 50 13.49 -13.57 37.14
CA GLU A 50 14.41 -12.45 37.25
C GLU A 50 13.71 -11.24 36.58
N GLU A 51 13.41 -10.23 37.37
CA GLU A 51 13.05 -8.90 36.83
C GLU A 51 14.26 -8.37 36.09
N VAL A 52 14.13 -8.18 34.79
CA VAL A 52 15.12 -7.47 33.98
C VAL A 52 15.28 -6.07 34.59
N PRO A 53 16.52 -5.60 34.87
CA PRO A 53 16.75 -4.30 35.46
C PRO A 53 16.10 -3.20 34.60
N ALA A 54 15.38 -2.27 35.23
CA ALA A 54 14.91 -1.08 34.54
C ALA A 54 16.13 -0.37 33.93
N SER A 55 16.14 -0.21 32.59
CA SER A 55 17.23 0.50 31.91
C SER A 55 17.19 1.98 32.29
N SER A 56 18.37 2.61 32.33
CA SER A 56 18.55 4.03 32.65
C SER A 56 17.84 5.00 31.71
N ASP A 57 17.33 4.51 30.58
CA ASP A 57 16.77 5.32 29.48
C ASP A 57 15.28 5.62 29.63
N VAL A 58 14.62 5.07 30.65
CA VAL A 58 13.21 5.37 30.96
C VAL A 58 13.16 6.26 32.18
N ALA A 59 12.67 7.48 31.97
CA ALA A 59 12.45 8.46 33.05
C ALA A 59 11.37 7.98 34.03
N GLU A 60 11.30 8.61 35.23
CA GLU A 60 10.29 8.31 36.26
C GLU A 60 8.83 8.50 35.76
N ASP A 61 8.61 9.31 34.71
CA ASP A 61 7.33 9.53 34.06
C ASP A 61 7.00 8.51 32.95
N GLY A 62 7.87 7.51 32.76
CA GLY A 62 7.71 6.46 31.76
C GLY A 62 8.13 6.83 30.34
N LYS A 63 8.67 8.05 30.12
CA LYS A 63 9.19 8.50 28.82
C LYS A 63 10.59 7.97 28.55
N ILE A 64 10.85 7.72 27.27
CA ILE A 64 12.18 7.36 26.78
C ILE A 64 12.94 8.64 26.44
N THR A 65 14.19 8.72 26.89
CA THR A 65 15.09 9.84 26.57
C THR A 65 15.90 9.47 25.33
N TYR A 66 15.95 10.37 24.37
CA TYR A 66 16.75 10.22 23.15
C TYR A 66 17.88 11.25 23.08
N PRO A 67 19.02 10.94 22.41
CA PRO A 67 19.36 9.61 21.85
C PRO A 67 19.55 8.54 22.92
N LEU A 68 19.27 7.27 22.57
CA LEU A 68 19.54 6.13 23.43
C LEU A 68 21.05 5.94 23.61
N GLU A 69 21.47 5.48 24.80
CA GLU A 69 22.87 5.12 25.04
C GLU A 69 23.08 3.64 24.72
N SER A 70 23.49 3.32 23.49
CA SER A 70 23.81 1.95 23.04
C SER A 70 25.03 1.94 22.13
N ASN A 71 25.77 0.80 22.16
CA ASN A 71 26.80 0.49 21.19
C ASN A 71 26.40 -0.68 20.28
N GLU A 72 25.15 -1.13 20.38
CA GLU A 72 24.63 -2.22 19.56
C GLU A 72 24.22 -1.68 18.18
N THR A 73 24.51 -2.47 17.13
CA THR A 73 24.02 -2.24 15.77
C THR A 73 22.83 -3.14 15.52
N LEU A 74 21.74 -2.60 14.99
CA LEU A 74 20.54 -3.37 14.64
C LEU A 74 20.41 -3.48 13.12
N SER A 75 20.25 -4.69 12.59
CA SER A 75 19.96 -4.88 11.18
C SER A 75 18.51 -4.51 10.87
N PHE A 76 18.33 -3.59 9.90
CA PHE A 76 17.04 -3.02 9.56
C PHE A 76 16.73 -3.18 8.08
N TYR A 77 15.85 -4.13 7.75
CA TYR A 77 15.32 -4.29 6.40
C TYR A 77 14.16 -3.33 6.15
N THR A 78 14.22 -2.59 5.04
CA THR A 78 13.09 -1.80 4.55
C THR A 78 13.03 -1.81 3.03
N TRP A 79 11.84 -2.07 2.48
CA TRP A 79 11.57 -1.90 1.06
C TRP A 79 11.22 -0.44 0.73
N ARG A 80 10.67 0.30 1.70
CA ARG A 80 9.99 1.57 1.45
C ARG A 80 10.84 2.81 1.66
N VAL A 81 11.86 2.75 2.50
CA VAL A 81 12.70 3.92 2.82
C VAL A 81 14.12 3.64 2.35
N GLN A 82 14.28 3.61 1.04
CA GLN A 82 15.59 3.45 0.42
C GLN A 82 16.29 4.81 0.33
N PRO A 83 17.62 4.85 0.42
CA PRO A 83 18.37 6.09 0.21
C PRO A 83 18.10 6.62 -1.20
N ASN A 84 18.06 7.95 -1.33
CA ASN A 84 17.95 8.57 -2.64
C ASN A 84 19.07 8.06 -3.56
N PRO A 85 18.81 7.75 -4.84
CA PRO A 85 19.80 7.19 -5.78
C PRO A 85 21.06 8.05 -6.00
N GLU A 86 21.07 9.29 -5.54
CA GLU A 86 22.28 10.13 -5.56
C GLU A 86 23.32 9.70 -4.51
N TYR A 87 22.94 8.90 -3.51
CA TYR A 87 23.81 8.39 -2.46
C TYR A 87 24.18 6.93 -2.74
N ALA A 88 25.42 6.57 -2.47
CA ALA A 88 25.91 5.22 -2.70
C ALA A 88 25.41 4.23 -1.63
N SER A 89 25.11 4.72 -0.42
CA SER A 89 24.61 3.93 0.72
C SER A 89 23.71 4.75 1.64
N ALA A 90 23.10 4.11 2.61
CA ALA A 90 22.36 4.78 3.67
C ALA A 90 23.26 5.67 4.53
N ASP A 91 24.54 5.29 4.73
CA ASP A 91 25.52 6.05 5.52
C ASP A 91 25.85 7.42 4.90
N GLU A 92 25.54 7.62 3.63
CA GLU A 92 25.69 8.90 2.95
C GLU A 92 24.38 9.70 2.90
N SER A 93 23.26 9.06 3.24
CA SER A 93 21.92 9.67 3.19
C SER A 93 21.65 10.53 4.42
N PRO A 94 21.36 11.83 4.27
CA PRO A 94 21.07 12.72 5.40
C PRO A 94 19.94 12.23 6.29
N PHE A 95 18.90 11.62 5.68
CA PHE A 95 17.78 11.08 6.44
C PHE A 95 18.18 9.90 7.32
N HIS A 96 18.93 8.91 6.78
CA HIS A 96 19.31 7.70 7.51
C HIS A 96 20.29 8.02 8.63
N THR A 97 21.36 8.75 8.33
CA THR A 97 22.36 9.18 9.32
C THR A 97 21.78 10.10 10.40
N GLY A 98 20.81 10.93 10.02
CA GLY A 98 20.08 11.75 10.98
C GLY A 98 19.20 10.91 11.90
N LEU A 99 18.53 9.88 11.40
CA LEU A 99 17.73 8.96 12.22
C LEU A 99 18.61 8.25 13.27
N GLU A 100 19.78 7.76 12.87
CA GLU A 100 20.76 7.16 13.77
C GLU A 100 21.19 8.14 14.87
N LYS A 101 21.51 9.36 14.48
CA LYS A 101 21.85 10.43 15.44
C LYS A 101 20.70 10.72 16.42
N MET A 102 19.44 10.78 15.94
CA MET A 102 18.28 11.11 16.78
C MET A 102 17.88 9.95 17.70
N THR A 103 17.96 8.72 17.21
CA THR A 103 17.63 7.53 18.02
C THR A 103 18.78 7.08 18.92
N GLY A 104 20.04 7.36 18.54
CA GLY A 104 21.25 6.84 19.21
C GLY A 104 21.57 5.38 18.84
N ILE A 105 20.96 4.86 17.78
CA ILE A 105 21.15 3.48 17.32
C ILE A 105 21.83 3.50 15.95
N ASP A 106 22.88 2.70 15.83
CA ASP A 106 23.53 2.38 14.57
C ASP A 106 22.74 1.29 13.84
N TYR A 107 22.41 1.50 12.55
CA TYR A 107 21.61 0.55 11.77
C TYR A 107 22.43 -0.07 10.63
N GLU A 108 22.47 -1.39 10.58
CA GLU A 108 22.85 -2.11 9.37
C GLU A 108 21.65 -2.14 8.41
N TRP A 109 21.60 -1.19 7.49
CA TRP A 109 20.50 -1.04 6.54
C TRP A 109 20.50 -2.13 5.47
N VAL A 110 19.41 -2.84 5.34
CA VAL A 110 19.21 -3.90 4.34
C VAL A 110 18.08 -3.49 3.38
N PHE A 111 18.39 -3.45 2.09
CA PHE A 111 17.44 -3.08 1.04
C PHE A 111 17.27 -4.21 0.03
N PRO A 112 16.09 -4.33 -0.62
CA PRO A 112 15.91 -5.26 -1.73
C PRO A 112 16.76 -4.85 -2.93
N SER A 113 16.98 -5.80 -3.84
CA SER A 113 17.67 -5.50 -5.09
C SER A 113 16.86 -4.50 -5.94
N PRO A 114 17.52 -3.58 -6.63
CA PRO A 114 16.82 -2.61 -7.48
C PRO A 114 15.89 -3.28 -8.50
N GLY A 115 14.66 -2.78 -8.62
CA GLY A 115 13.67 -3.27 -9.57
C GLY A 115 12.86 -4.50 -9.14
N GLN A 116 13.10 -5.03 -7.96
CA GLN A 116 12.21 -6.04 -7.37
C GLN A 116 10.89 -5.40 -6.92
N ASP A 117 9.78 -6.12 -7.07
CA ASP A 117 8.53 -5.77 -6.40
C ASP A 117 8.57 -6.18 -4.91
N GLU A 118 7.76 -5.50 -4.09
CA GLU A 118 7.75 -5.67 -2.63
C GLU A 118 7.49 -7.13 -2.20
N GLY A 119 6.50 -7.78 -2.82
CA GLY A 119 6.13 -9.15 -2.47
C GLY A 119 7.20 -10.16 -2.85
N SER A 120 7.81 -10.02 -4.03
CA SER A 120 8.92 -10.87 -4.47
C SER A 120 10.15 -10.68 -3.60
N ALA A 121 10.48 -9.44 -3.23
CA ALA A 121 11.60 -9.15 -2.34
C ALA A 121 11.42 -9.79 -0.96
N LEU A 122 10.20 -9.68 -0.40
CA LEU A 122 9.86 -10.31 0.87
C LEU A 122 9.96 -11.84 0.81
N ASN A 123 9.35 -12.46 -0.22
CA ASN A 123 9.40 -13.91 -0.38
C ASN A 123 10.85 -14.43 -0.41
N VAL A 124 11.74 -13.73 -1.09
CA VAL A 124 13.18 -14.08 -1.08
C VAL A 124 13.76 -13.92 0.34
N MET A 125 13.53 -12.78 0.98
CA MET A 125 14.04 -12.49 2.32
C MET A 125 13.59 -13.54 3.34
N LEU A 126 12.33 -13.95 3.33
CA LEU A 126 11.79 -14.94 4.26
C LEU A 126 12.36 -16.36 4.07
N THR A 127 13.08 -16.62 2.98
CA THR A 127 13.82 -17.89 2.78
C THR A 127 15.21 -17.88 3.38
N GLU A 128 15.72 -16.71 3.79
CA GLU A 128 17.04 -16.60 4.39
C GLU A 128 17.09 -17.32 5.75
N LYS A 129 18.27 -17.82 6.09
CA LYS A 129 18.47 -18.56 7.33
C LYS A 129 18.37 -17.66 8.57
N GLU A 130 18.88 -16.44 8.44
CA GLU A 130 18.86 -15.41 9.47
C GLU A 130 18.20 -14.18 8.88
N LEU A 131 17.11 -13.73 9.50
CA LEU A 131 16.37 -12.55 9.08
C LEU A 131 16.99 -11.30 9.71
N PRO A 132 16.88 -10.12 9.06
CA PRO A 132 17.16 -8.85 9.74
C PRO A 132 16.36 -8.73 11.03
N GLN A 133 16.95 -8.12 12.06
CA GLN A 133 16.31 -7.97 13.37
C GLN A 133 15.04 -7.15 13.32
N ILE A 134 15.02 -6.11 12.49
CA ILE A 134 13.82 -5.28 12.21
C ILE A 134 13.47 -5.43 10.73
N MET A 135 12.20 -5.70 10.43
CA MET A 135 11.71 -5.76 9.06
C MET A 135 10.48 -4.85 8.90
N HIS A 136 10.62 -3.84 8.04
CA HIS A 136 9.61 -2.83 7.77
C HIS A 136 9.12 -2.90 6.32
N GLN A 137 7.81 -3.16 6.14
CA GLN A 137 7.15 -3.24 4.83
C GLN A 137 5.63 -3.37 4.95
N GLY A 138 4.92 -3.58 3.82
CA GLY A 138 3.52 -3.98 3.80
C GLY A 138 3.34 -5.47 4.12
N TRP A 139 2.48 -5.80 5.08
CA TRP A 139 2.26 -7.17 5.55
C TRP A 139 0.87 -7.68 5.23
N ASP A 140 0.80 -8.92 4.78
CA ASP A 140 -0.43 -9.71 4.81
C ASP A 140 -0.58 -10.36 6.20
N LEU A 141 -1.78 -10.30 6.80
CA LEU A 141 -1.99 -10.86 8.15
C LEU A 141 -1.83 -12.38 8.20
N ASN A 142 -2.03 -13.08 7.08
CA ASN A 142 -1.78 -14.52 7.02
C ASN A 142 -0.27 -14.82 7.10
N TRP A 143 0.58 -13.98 6.49
CA TRP A 143 2.03 -14.08 6.69
C TRP A 143 2.41 -13.83 8.14
N ILE A 144 1.83 -12.82 8.77
CA ILE A 144 2.07 -12.56 10.20
C ILE A 144 1.63 -13.73 11.06
N ALA A 145 0.46 -14.32 10.78
CA ALA A 145 -0.02 -15.50 11.50
C ALA A 145 0.96 -16.68 11.37
N ASP A 146 1.50 -16.92 10.17
CA ASP A 146 2.49 -17.97 9.94
C ASP A 146 3.83 -17.68 10.63
N LEU A 147 4.31 -16.43 10.57
CA LEU A 147 5.55 -16.03 11.24
C LEU A 147 5.44 -16.16 12.78
N LEU A 148 4.30 -15.80 13.37
CA LEU A 148 4.04 -15.98 14.81
C LEU A 148 3.94 -17.46 15.19
N LYS A 149 3.22 -18.26 14.39
CA LYS A 149 3.05 -19.71 14.59
C LYS A 149 4.39 -20.46 14.54
N ASN A 150 5.30 -20.03 13.66
CA ASN A 150 6.62 -20.63 13.48
C ASN A 150 7.73 -19.99 14.33
N ASP A 151 7.36 -19.14 15.30
CA ASP A 151 8.28 -18.43 16.21
C ASP A 151 9.41 -17.67 15.46
N LYS A 152 9.04 -17.01 14.35
CA LYS A 152 9.94 -16.21 13.52
C LYS A 152 10.00 -14.73 13.93
N ILE A 153 8.91 -14.22 14.52
CA ILE A 153 8.81 -12.85 15.01
C ILE A 153 8.38 -12.84 16.47
N TRP A 154 8.65 -11.74 17.15
CA TRP A 154 8.26 -11.54 18.55
C TRP A 154 6.77 -11.23 18.68
N ASP A 155 6.10 -11.85 19.66
CA ASP A 155 4.85 -11.37 20.21
C ASP A 155 5.15 -10.18 21.12
N LEU A 156 4.69 -9.00 20.72
CA LEU A 156 5.03 -7.75 21.39
C LEU A 156 3.96 -7.28 22.39
N THR A 157 2.91 -8.07 22.61
CA THR A 157 1.73 -7.68 23.39
C THR A 157 2.09 -7.17 24.80
N GLU A 158 2.98 -7.87 25.51
CA GLU A 158 3.41 -7.47 26.86
C GLU A 158 4.52 -6.40 26.85
N TYR A 159 5.21 -6.21 25.72
CA TYR A 159 6.38 -5.35 25.59
C TYR A 159 6.03 -3.93 25.16
N LEU A 160 5.07 -3.75 24.23
CA LEU A 160 4.71 -2.45 23.67
C LEU A 160 4.32 -1.42 24.74
N PRO A 161 3.46 -1.72 25.74
CA PRO A 161 3.11 -0.74 26.76
C PRO A 161 4.30 -0.25 27.59
N LYS A 162 5.33 -1.10 27.72
CA LYS A 162 6.49 -0.87 28.58
C LYS A 162 7.66 -0.23 27.85
N TYR A 163 7.93 -0.64 26.63
CA TYR A 163 9.14 -0.28 25.88
C TYR A 163 8.89 0.57 24.63
N ALA A 164 7.62 0.81 24.29
CA ALA A 164 7.19 1.74 23.25
C ALA A 164 6.01 2.58 23.72
N PRO A 165 6.17 3.38 24.81
CA PRO A 165 5.06 4.07 25.49
C PRO A 165 4.39 5.15 24.62
N ASP A 166 5.14 5.89 23.79
CA ASP A 166 4.58 6.91 22.90
C ASP A 166 3.74 6.25 21.79
N TYR A 167 4.25 5.16 21.17
CA TYR A 167 3.46 4.34 20.25
C TYR A 167 2.19 3.82 20.92
N TRP A 168 2.32 3.23 22.11
CA TRP A 168 1.18 2.65 22.82
C TRP A 168 0.13 3.68 23.19
N ALA A 169 0.55 4.86 23.64
CA ALA A 169 -0.37 5.99 23.89
C ALA A 169 -1.04 6.48 22.61
N PHE A 170 -0.31 6.50 21.49
CA PHE A 170 -0.83 6.92 20.19
C PHE A 170 -1.92 5.96 19.67
N VAL A 171 -1.64 4.66 19.60
CA VAL A 171 -2.57 3.67 19.01
C VAL A 171 -3.82 3.45 19.86
N ASN A 172 -3.75 3.75 21.16
CA ASN A 172 -4.90 3.67 22.07
C ASN A 172 -5.82 4.90 22.03
N GLN A 173 -5.53 5.91 21.20
CA GLN A 173 -6.49 6.98 20.95
C GLN A 173 -7.73 6.43 20.22
N PRO A 174 -8.95 6.89 20.56
CA PRO A 174 -10.18 6.31 20.03
C PRO A 174 -10.23 6.16 18.51
N LYS A 175 -9.67 7.12 17.77
CA LYS A 175 -9.67 7.11 16.30
C LYS A 175 -8.78 6.02 15.68
N TYR A 176 -7.77 5.49 16.40
CA TYR A 176 -6.85 4.48 15.89
C TYR A 176 -7.14 3.07 16.41
N GLN A 177 -8.03 2.93 17.39
CA GLN A 177 -8.33 1.61 17.99
C GLN A 177 -8.88 0.60 16.97
N ALA A 178 -9.67 1.06 16.01
CA ALA A 178 -10.16 0.18 14.95
C ALA A 178 -9.00 -0.38 14.09
N ALA A 179 -7.98 0.43 13.80
CA ALA A 179 -6.80 -0.01 13.07
C ALA A 179 -5.95 -0.99 13.89
N LEU A 180 -5.74 -0.70 15.17
CA LEU A 180 -5.01 -1.58 16.09
C LEU A 180 -5.69 -2.95 16.19
N LYS A 181 -7.01 -2.96 16.37
CA LYS A 181 -7.80 -4.20 16.44
C LYS A 181 -7.79 -4.96 15.11
N ALA A 182 -7.88 -4.26 13.98
CA ALA A 182 -7.82 -4.88 12.65
C ALA A 182 -6.45 -5.53 12.37
N ALA A 183 -5.38 -5.00 12.95
CA ALA A 183 -4.04 -5.55 12.82
C ALA A 183 -3.76 -6.75 13.75
N GLU A 184 -4.57 -6.95 14.78
CA GLU A 184 -4.35 -8.01 15.76
C GLU A 184 -4.45 -9.41 15.14
N VAL A 185 -3.49 -10.28 15.45
CA VAL A 185 -3.47 -11.68 15.01
C VAL A 185 -3.50 -12.59 16.24
N ASP A 186 -4.56 -13.39 16.39
CA ASP A 186 -4.75 -14.33 17.52
C ASP A 186 -4.60 -13.68 18.90
N GLY A 187 -5.09 -12.45 19.06
CA GLY A 187 -4.97 -11.68 20.31
C GLY A 187 -3.60 -11.10 20.57
N LYS A 188 -2.71 -11.12 19.57
CA LYS A 188 -1.32 -10.67 19.69
C LYS A 188 -1.07 -9.39 18.93
N GLN A 189 -0.23 -8.54 19.53
CA GLN A 189 0.40 -7.40 18.88
C GLN A 189 1.77 -7.83 18.37
N TRP A 190 2.01 -7.70 17.07
CA TRP A 190 3.15 -8.30 16.40
C TRP A 190 4.12 -7.26 15.78
N GLY A 191 3.77 -5.99 15.83
CA GLY A 191 4.59 -4.94 15.22
C GLY A 191 4.16 -3.53 15.58
N LEU A 192 4.95 -2.56 15.14
CA LEU A 192 4.59 -1.16 15.21
C LEU A 192 4.00 -0.74 13.86
N LEU A 193 2.73 -0.33 13.88
CA LEU A 193 1.98 0.05 12.68
C LEU A 193 2.38 1.45 12.21
N CYS A 194 2.25 1.71 10.91
CA CYS A 194 2.39 3.04 10.35
C CYS A 194 1.01 3.66 10.12
N PHE A 195 0.86 4.91 10.45
CA PHE A 195 -0.43 5.58 10.39
C PHE A 195 -0.45 6.73 9.39
N VAL A 196 -1.65 7.13 8.99
CA VAL A 196 -1.91 8.36 8.26
C VAL A 196 -2.82 9.26 9.07
N GLU A 197 -2.58 10.55 9.02
CA GLU A 197 -3.41 11.54 9.68
C GLU A 197 -4.53 12.00 8.75
N GLY A 198 -5.77 11.99 9.28
CA GLY A 198 -6.92 12.61 8.64
C GLY A 198 -7.38 11.98 7.32
N ASP A 199 -8.59 12.38 6.90
CA ASP A 199 -9.26 11.84 5.72
C ASP A 199 -8.59 12.25 4.40
N TYR A 200 -7.88 13.37 4.37
CA TYR A 200 -7.10 13.83 3.23
C TYR A 200 -6.14 12.76 2.70
N ASN A 201 -5.47 12.03 3.59
CA ASN A 201 -4.51 10.98 3.22
C ASN A 201 -5.16 9.66 2.80
N LEU A 202 -6.47 9.51 2.98
CA LEU A 202 -7.22 8.32 2.54
C LEU A 202 -7.48 8.34 1.03
N PHE A 203 -7.40 9.50 0.39
CA PHE A 203 -7.62 9.68 -1.04
C PHE A 203 -6.37 10.22 -1.73
N TYR A 204 -5.65 9.36 -2.41
CA TYR A 204 -4.47 9.76 -3.18
C TYR A 204 -4.63 9.60 -4.69
N GLN A 205 -5.86 9.29 -5.14
CA GLN A 205 -6.21 9.10 -6.55
C GLN A 205 -7.54 9.76 -6.88
N GLY A 206 -7.63 10.30 -8.09
CA GLY A 206 -8.86 10.88 -8.62
C GLY A 206 -8.71 11.30 -10.07
N HIS A 207 -9.67 12.03 -10.56
CA HIS A 207 -9.68 12.50 -11.95
C HIS A 207 -9.01 13.86 -12.07
N ALA A 208 -8.13 14.00 -13.06
CA ALA A 208 -7.62 15.27 -13.55
C ALA A 208 -8.26 15.60 -14.89
N VAL A 209 -8.61 16.89 -15.11
CA VAL A 209 -9.29 17.41 -16.28
C VAL A 209 -8.57 18.64 -16.84
N ARG A 210 -8.70 18.90 -18.14
CA ARG A 210 -8.18 20.08 -18.83
C ARG A 210 -9.05 21.31 -18.52
N LYS A 211 -8.60 22.10 -17.55
CA LYS A 211 -9.28 23.33 -17.11
C LYS A 211 -9.32 24.39 -18.20
N ASP A 212 -8.21 24.61 -18.91
CA ASP A 212 -8.11 25.55 -20.02
C ASP A 212 -9.16 25.26 -21.11
N TRP A 213 -9.47 23.99 -21.39
CA TRP A 213 -10.53 23.61 -22.32
C TRP A 213 -11.92 23.82 -21.75
N ALA A 214 -12.12 23.56 -20.48
CA ALA A 214 -13.39 23.84 -19.80
C ALA A 214 -13.71 25.33 -19.86
N ASP A 215 -12.74 26.19 -19.52
CA ASP A 215 -12.88 27.65 -19.57
C ASP A 215 -13.19 28.13 -21.00
N GLU A 216 -12.46 27.63 -22.02
CA GLU A 216 -12.69 27.99 -23.43
C GLU A 216 -14.06 27.52 -23.97
N CYS A 217 -14.61 26.44 -23.41
CA CYS A 217 -15.92 25.92 -23.74
C CYS A 217 -17.05 26.54 -22.88
N GLY A 218 -16.71 27.34 -21.87
CA GLY A 218 -17.69 27.92 -20.93
C GLY A 218 -18.27 26.87 -19.97
N ILE A 219 -17.54 25.77 -19.72
CA ILE A 219 -17.94 24.70 -18.78
C ILE A 219 -17.46 25.08 -17.38
N ASN A 220 -18.39 25.20 -16.45
CA ASN A 220 -18.08 25.34 -15.03
C ASN A 220 -17.87 23.94 -14.41
N LEU A 221 -16.62 23.60 -14.07
CA LEU A 221 -16.28 22.27 -13.55
C LEU A 221 -16.98 21.94 -12.22
N ASP A 222 -17.33 22.94 -11.40
CA ASP A 222 -18.07 22.74 -10.14
C ASP A 222 -19.52 22.27 -10.38
N GLU A 223 -20.04 22.47 -11.59
CA GLU A 223 -21.38 22.05 -12.00
C GLU A 223 -21.39 20.68 -12.71
N VAL A 224 -20.20 20.16 -13.08
CA VAL A 224 -20.04 18.85 -13.71
C VAL A 224 -20.07 17.76 -12.62
N VAL A 225 -21.26 17.36 -12.23
CA VAL A 225 -21.48 16.50 -11.04
C VAL A 225 -22.06 15.13 -11.39
N THR A 226 -23.00 15.07 -12.34
CA THR A 226 -23.69 13.81 -12.70
C THR A 226 -23.01 13.11 -13.88
N LEU A 227 -23.40 11.86 -14.15
CA LEU A 227 -22.92 11.13 -15.34
C LEU A 227 -23.29 11.86 -16.64
N GLU A 228 -24.47 12.49 -16.66
CA GLU A 228 -24.95 13.28 -17.80
C GLU A 228 -24.08 14.52 -18.01
N ASP A 229 -23.75 15.26 -16.92
CA ASP A 229 -22.87 16.42 -16.99
C ASP A 229 -21.46 16.00 -17.50
N TRP A 230 -20.94 14.86 -17.03
CA TRP A 230 -19.68 14.30 -17.49
C TRP A 230 -19.71 13.92 -18.97
N GLU A 231 -20.78 13.26 -19.44
CA GLU A 231 -20.93 12.88 -20.84
C GLU A 231 -20.97 14.12 -21.75
N GLU A 232 -21.68 15.17 -21.34
CA GLU A 232 -21.74 16.44 -22.08
C GLU A 232 -20.35 17.09 -22.17
N MET A 233 -19.61 17.17 -21.07
CA MET A 233 -18.25 17.68 -21.04
C MET A 233 -17.31 16.87 -21.94
N LEU A 234 -17.31 15.54 -21.81
CA LEU A 234 -16.45 14.65 -22.61
C LEU A 234 -16.78 14.75 -24.11
N THR A 235 -18.07 14.86 -24.46
CA THR A 235 -18.54 15.04 -25.84
C THR A 235 -18.04 16.37 -26.41
N THR A 236 -18.14 17.45 -25.62
CA THR A 236 -17.66 18.78 -26.01
C THR A 236 -16.15 18.77 -26.26
N PHE A 237 -15.37 18.12 -25.39
CA PHE A 237 -13.92 18.03 -25.57
C PHE A 237 -13.52 17.17 -26.76
N LYS A 238 -14.21 16.05 -26.99
CA LYS A 238 -14.00 15.23 -28.17
C LYS A 238 -14.31 15.99 -29.46
N ASP A 239 -15.46 16.67 -29.53
CA ASP A 239 -15.90 17.34 -30.75
C ASP A 239 -15.03 18.55 -31.09
N LYS A 240 -14.56 19.29 -30.09
CA LYS A 240 -13.74 20.50 -30.31
C LYS A 240 -12.25 20.21 -30.46
N TYR A 241 -11.70 19.27 -29.67
CA TYR A 241 -10.25 19.03 -29.60
C TYR A 241 -9.83 17.63 -30.09
N GLY A 242 -10.77 16.73 -30.36
CA GLY A 242 -10.48 15.34 -30.70
C GLY A 242 -9.92 14.52 -29.52
N ALA A 243 -10.00 15.06 -28.31
CA ALA A 243 -9.41 14.48 -27.12
C ALA A 243 -10.40 13.58 -26.38
N LYS A 244 -9.89 12.51 -25.76
CA LYS A 244 -10.71 11.48 -25.13
C LYS A 244 -10.28 11.23 -23.68
N MET A 245 -11.16 10.60 -22.92
CA MET A 245 -10.83 10.12 -21.59
C MET A 245 -9.92 8.91 -21.66
N VAL A 246 -8.93 8.84 -20.77
CA VAL A 246 -8.12 7.64 -20.52
C VAL A 246 -8.32 7.16 -19.08
N THR A 247 -8.01 5.87 -18.81
CA THR A 247 -8.23 5.23 -17.50
C THR A 247 -9.64 5.43 -16.96
N PRO A 248 -10.70 4.91 -17.63
CA PRO A 248 -12.10 5.16 -17.29
C PRO A 248 -12.56 4.33 -16.07
N THR A 249 -11.76 4.31 -15.02
CA THR A 249 -12.08 3.64 -13.76
C THR A 249 -12.73 4.62 -12.79
N GLN A 250 -13.57 4.11 -11.91
CA GLN A 250 -14.27 4.90 -10.87
C GLN A 250 -15.12 6.06 -11.38
N ILE A 251 -15.71 5.89 -12.57
CA ILE A 251 -16.56 6.92 -13.18
C ILE A 251 -17.94 6.98 -12.52
N MET A 252 -18.47 5.83 -12.12
CA MET A 252 -19.81 5.72 -11.57
C MET A 252 -19.74 5.56 -10.06
N THR A 253 -20.47 6.40 -9.38
CA THR A 253 -20.56 6.40 -7.94
C THR A 253 -22.02 6.20 -7.52
N GLY A 254 -22.26 5.35 -6.71
CA GLY A 254 -23.50 5.04 -6.04
C GLY A 254 -23.11 4.11 -4.92
N THR A 255 -22.34 3.11 -5.28
CA THR A 255 -21.62 2.27 -4.34
C THR A 255 -20.26 2.01 -4.96
N GLY A 256 -19.20 2.58 -4.43
CA GLY A 256 -17.84 2.48 -4.97
C GLY A 256 -17.32 1.06 -5.11
N ALA A 257 -17.93 0.12 -4.38
CA ALA A 257 -17.67 -1.31 -4.54
C ALA A 257 -17.95 -1.81 -5.97
N HIS A 258 -18.86 -1.16 -6.69
CA HIS A 258 -19.30 -1.56 -8.02
C HIS A 258 -18.59 -0.81 -9.15
N ALA A 259 -17.91 0.28 -8.86
CA ALA A 259 -17.18 1.08 -9.85
C ALA A 259 -15.75 0.60 -10.05
N THR A 260 -15.57 -0.68 -10.40
CA THR A 260 -14.27 -1.33 -10.53
C THR A 260 -14.21 -2.27 -11.73
N LEU A 261 -13.03 -2.39 -12.34
CA LEU A 261 -12.75 -3.39 -13.39
C LEU A 261 -12.13 -4.67 -12.84
N SER A 262 -11.93 -4.75 -11.53
CA SER A 262 -11.33 -5.90 -10.84
C SER A 262 -12.38 -6.64 -10.01
N ALA A 263 -12.13 -7.91 -9.73
CA ALA A 263 -12.93 -8.65 -8.75
C ALA A 263 -12.84 -7.99 -7.38
N THR A 264 -13.98 -7.72 -6.76
CA THR A 264 -14.04 -6.93 -5.53
C THR A 264 -15.06 -7.54 -4.57
N LEU A 265 -14.60 -7.85 -3.35
CA LEU A 265 -15.47 -8.15 -2.22
C LEU A 265 -15.72 -6.86 -1.43
N TYR A 266 -16.88 -6.78 -0.78
CA TYR A 266 -17.23 -5.69 0.11
C TYR A 266 -18.12 -6.18 1.25
N VAL A 267 -18.24 -5.40 2.33
CA VAL A 267 -19.14 -5.71 3.42
C VAL A 267 -20.33 -4.74 3.43
N GLU A 268 -21.53 -5.27 3.56
CA GLU A 268 -22.74 -4.47 3.75
C GLU A 268 -23.59 -5.06 4.87
N ASN A 269 -23.81 -4.28 5.93
CA ASN A 269 -24.55 -4.72 7.11
C ASN A 269 -24.02 -6.04 7.73
N GLY A 270 -22.70 -6.22 7.73
CA GLY A 270 -22.05 -7.42 8.27
C GLY A 270 -22.04 -8.63 7.33
N VAL A 271 -22.54 -8.49 6.10
CA VAL A 271 -22.56 -9.56 5.09
C VAL A 271 -21.53 -9.28 4.02
N ILE A 272 -20.67 -10.27 3.76
CA ILE A 272 -19.69 -10.20 2.69
C ILE A 272 -20.39 -10.44 1.35
N LYS A 273 -20.15 -9.56 0.39
CA LYS A 273 -20.75 -9.59 -0.93
C LYS A 273 -19.69 -9.46 -2.02
N PHE A 274 -20.06 -9.91 -3.22
CA PHE A 274 -19.22 -9.79 -4.41
C PHE A 274 -19.79 -8.72 -5.34
N ALA A 275 -19.09 -7.60 -5.45
CA ALA A 275 -19.54 -6.43 -6.20
C ALA A 275 -19.84 -6.72 -7.68
N ASN A 276 -19.05 -7.61 -8.28
CA ASN A 276 -19.14 -7.92 -9.70
C ASN A 276 -20.31 -8.85 -10.07
N SER A 277 -21.07 -9.34 -9.10
CA SER A 277 -22.34 -10.05 -9.32
C SER A 277 -23.57 -9.14 -9.24
N GLU A 278 -23.41 -7.94 -8.74
CA GLU A 278 -24.54 -7.05 -8.44
C GLU A 278 -25.04 -6.33 -9.72
N PRO A 279 -26.34 -5.99 -9.78
CA PRO A 279 -26.91 -5.24 -10.91
C PRO A 279 -26.25 -3.88 -11.14
N GLU A 280 -25.71 -3.28 -10.11
CA GLU A 280 -25.00 -2.01 -10.13
C GLU A 280 -23.71 -2.09 -10.95
N TRP A 281 -22.99 -3.22 -10.89
CA TRP A 281 -21.81 -3.44 -11.72
C TRP A 281 -22.18 -3.58 -13.20
N LYS A 282 -23.32 -4.26 -13.51
CA LYS A 282 -23.84 -4.31 -14.88
C LYS A 282 -24.15 -2.91 -15.41
N LYS A 283 -24.76 -2.05 -14.59
CA LYS A 283 -25.03 -0.64 -14.96
C LYS A 283 -23.74 0.14 -15.20
N TYR A 284 -22.74 -0.06 -14.34
CA TYR A 284 -21.42 0.56 -14.50
C TYR A 284 -20.78 0.18 -15.85
N LEU A 285 -20.78 -1.10 -16.19
CA LEU A 285 -20.26 -1.59 -17.48
C LEU A 285 -21.08 -1.04 -18.67
N ALA A 286 -22.40 -0.90 -18.52
CA ALA A 286 -23.26 -0.33 -19.57
C ALA A 286 -22.92 1.15 -19.85
N VAL A 287 -22.63 1.95 -18.83
CA VAL A 287 -22.17 3.35 -19.01
C VAL A 287 -20.84 3.38 -19.73
N LEU A 288 -19.88 2.54 -19.34
CA LEU A 288 -18.57 2.50 -19.99
C LEU A 288 -18.67 2.00 -21.44
N HIS A 289 -19.55 1.04 -21.70
CA HIS A 289 -19.83 0.57 -23.06
C HIS A 289 -20.43 1.68 -23.93
N ASP A 290 -21.42 2.40 -23.44
CA ASP A 290 -22.04 3.53 -24.13
C ASP A 290 -21.01 4.63 -24.46
N TRP A 291 -20.17 5.01 -23.49
CA TRP A 291 -19.08 5.97 -23.72
C TRP A 291 -18.00 5.44 -24.66
N TRP A 292 -17.76 4.13 -24.66
CA TRP A 292 -16.88 3.48 -25.62
C TRP A 292 -17.45 3.58 -27.05
N GLU A 293 -18.74 3.25 -27.26
CA GLU A 293 -19.41 3.35 -28.56
C GLU A 293 -19.51 4.80 -29.06
N LYS A 294 -19.70 5.77 -28.16
CA LYS A 294 -19.68 7.20 -28.46
C LYS A 294 -18.27 7.74 -28.72
N ASP A 295 -17.25 6.90 -28.63
CA ASP A 295 -15.83 7.27 -28.81
C ASP A 295 -15.36 8.37 -27.83
N LEU A 296 -15.91 8.38 -26.61
CA LEU A 296 -15.50 9.27 -25.53
C LEU A 296 -14.29 8.73 -24.76
N ILE A 297 -14.07 7.42 -24.82
CA ILE A 297 -12.95 6.71 -24.21
C ILE A 297 -11.92 6.38 -25.28
N ASP A 298 -10.64 6.64 -24.98
CA ASP A 298 -9.53 6.28 -25.87
C ASP A 298 -9.42 4.77 -26.06
N LYS A 299 -9.40 4.32 -27.31
CA LYS A 299 -9.46 2.90 -27.65
C LYS A 299 -8.24 2.09 -27.22
N ASP A 300 -7.11 2.76 -26.97
CA ASP A 300 -5.89 2.11 -26.47
C ASP A 300 -5.83 2.08 -24.94
N THR A 301 -6.81 2.66 -24.23
CA THR A 301 -6.74 2.95 -22.78
C THR A 301 -6.40 1.75 -21.92
N PHE A 302 -6.85 0.54 -22.30
CA PHE A 302 -6.64 -0.69 -21.52
C PHE A 302 -5.29 -1.36 -21.78
N THR A 303 -4.54 -0.89 -22.77
CA THR A 303 -3.21 -1.42 -23.14
C THR A 303 -2.08 -0.43 -22.93
N MET A 304 -2.42 0.86 -22.69
CA MET A 304 -1.44 1.90 -22.45
C MET A 304 -0.77 1.77 -21.08
N ASP A 305 0.55 1.88 -21.07
CA ASP A 305 1.32 2.11 -19.85
C ASP A 305 1.29 3.59 -19.41
N ALA A 306 1.92 3.90 -18.29
CA ALA A 306 1.98 5.26 -17.75
C ALA A 306 2.68 6.23 -18.70
N THR A 307 3.73 5.79 -19.41
CA THR A 307 4.49 6.60 -20.35
C THR A 307 3.66 6.97 -21.58
N ALA A 308 2.93 6.01 -22.14
CA ALA A 308 2.04 6.23 -23.27
C ALA A 308 0.91 7.20 -22.91
N ARG A 309 0.29 7.06 -21.73
CA ARG A 309 -0.73 8.00 -21.22
C ARG A 309 -0.18 9.42 -21.09
N ARG A 310 1.00 9.57 -20.48
CA ARG A 310 1.68 10.85 -20.32
C ARG A 310 2.02 11.49 -21.68
N THR A 311 2.49 10.70 -22.64
CA THR A 311 2.77 11.16 -24.01
C THR A 311 1.49 11.63 -24.73
N LYS A 312 0.39 10.92 -24.63
CA LYS A 312 -0.90 11.35 -25.22
C LYS A 312 -1.40 12.64 -24.57
N ALA A 313 -1.27 12.79 -23.25
CA ALA A 313 -1.64 14.01 -22.55
C ALA A 313 -0.82 15.23 -23.01
N ALA A 314 0.49 15.09 -23.12
CA ALA A 314 1.40 16.13 -23.65
C ALA A 314 1.10 16.51 -25.12
N ASN A 315 0.55 15.58 -25.89
CA ASN A 315 0.12 15.81 -27.28
C ASN A 315 -1.35 16.30 -27.40
N ASN A 316 -1.97 16.74 -26.30
CA ASN A 316 -3.35 17.23 -26.29
C ASN A 316 -4.40 16.22 -26.78
N GLN A 317 -4.17 14.91 -26.55
CA GLN A 317 -5.07 13.84 -26.95
C GLN A 317 -5.94 13.32 -25.79
N VAL A 318 -5.69 13.80 -24.58
CA VAL A 318 -6.38 13.38 -23.36
C VAL A 318 -7.14 14.56 -22.76
N SER A 319 -8.43 14.36 -22.50
CA SER A 319 -9.31 15.35 -21.87
C SER A 319 -9.43 15.14 -20.36
N VAL A 320 -9.57 13.89 -19.95
CA VAL A 320 -9.69 13.47 -18.55
C VAL A 320 -8.84 12.21 -18.32
N ILE A 321 -8.17 12.14 -17.18
CA ILE A 321 -7.39 11.00 -16.76
C ILE A 321 -7.62 10.71 -15.28
N TYR A 322 -7.84 9.43 -14.92
CA TYR A 322 -7.82 8.97 -13.53
C TYR A 322 -6.42 8.50 -13.15
N GLY A 323 -5.93 8.92 -11.98
CA GLY A 323 -4.62 8.52 -11.51
C GLY A 323 -4.26 9.02 -10.12
N ALA A 324 -3.08 8.64 -9.66
CA ALA A 324 -2.54 9.06 -8.37
C ALA A 324 -2.07 10.53 -8.40
N MET A 325 -1.94 11.15 -7.23
CA MET A 325 -1.38 12.49 -7.05
C MET A 325 -0.04 12.68 -7.79
N SER A 326 0.84 11.68 -7.76
CA SER A 326 2.12 11.70 -8.49
C SER A 326 1.94 11.79 -10.01
N GLN A 327 0.91 11.13 -10.56
CA GLN A 327 0.61 11.23 -11.99
C GLN A 327 0.07 12.60 -12.35
N MET A 328 -0.79 13.19 -11.52
CA MET A 328 -1.26 14.56 -11.70
C MET A 328 -0.10 15.57 -11.60
N THR A 329 0.83 15.39 -10.65
CA THR A 329 2.05 16.20 -10.57
C THR A 329 2.84 16.17 -11.90
N ASN A 330 3.00 14.98 -12.48
CA ASN A 330 3.68 14.84 -13.77
C ASN A 330 2.94 15.56 -14.91
N LEU A 331 1.61 15.49 -14.94
CA LEU A 331 0.80 16.21 -15.95
C LEU A 331 0.99 17.72 -15.85
N ILE A 332 1.00 18.26 -14.64
CA ILE A 332 1.21 19.69 -14.39
C ILE A 332 2.61 20.12 -14.83
N GLN A 333 3.64 19.34 -14.49
CA GLN A 333 5.02 19.61 -14.90
C GLN A 333 5.19 19.58 -16.44
N ASP A 334 4.60 18.58 -17.11
CA ASP A 334 4.66 18.48 -18.58
C ASP A 334 3.91 19.60 -19.29
N ALA A 335 2.93 20.20 -18.61
CA ALA A 335 2.13 21.30 -19.13
C ALA A 335 2.81 22.67 -18.98
N GLU A 336 3.91 22.78 -18.20
CA GLU A 336 4.61 24.04 -17.99
C GLU A 336 5.04 24.69 -19.32
N GLY A 337 4.65 25.95 -19.51
CA GLY A 337 4.96 26.72 -20.71
C GLY A 337 4.17 26.34 -21.98
N THR A 338 3.27 25.35 -21.91
CA THR A 338 2.45 24.92 -23.06
C THR A 338 1.10 25.62 -23.15
N GLY A 339 0.62 26.20 -22.06
CA GLY A 339 -0.74 26.77 -21.92
C GLY A 339 -1.79 25.73 -21.54
N ALA A 340 -1.43 24.46 -21.38
CA ALA A 340 -2.33 23.44 -20.85
C ALA A 340 -2.44 23.56 -19.31
N GLU A 341 -3.66 23.48 -18.78
CA GLU A 341 -3.93 23.55 -17.35
C GLU A 341 -4.67 22.30 -16.89
N TRP A 342 -4.11 21.57 -15.91
CA TRP A 342 -4.72 20.39 -15.31
C TRP A 342 -5.18 20.70 -13.90
N VAL A 343 -6.44 20.34 -13.58
CA VAL A 343 -7.01 20.46 -12.23
C VAL A 343 -7.74 19.18 -11.84
N GLY A 344 -8.01 19.00 -10.55
CA GLY A 344 -8.90 17.93 -10.07
C GLY A 344 -10.34 18.19 -10.46
N ILE A 345 -11.09 17.10 -10.76
CA ILE A 345 -12.55 17.15 -10.92
C ILE A 345 -13.18 16.09 -10.01
N GLY A 346 -14.30 16.43 -9.37
CA GLY A 346 -15.01 15.52 -8.48
C GLY A 346 -15.50 14.27 -9.22
N PHE A 347 -15.62 13.16 -8.49
CA PHE A 347 -16.19 11.94 -9.06
C PHE A 347 -17.64 12.17 -9.50
N PRO A 348 -18.08 11.59 -10.64
CA PRO A 348 -19.47 11.69 -11.03
C PRO A 348 -20.39 11.04 -10.00
N ARG A 349 -21.56 11.62 -9.79
CA ARG A 349 -22.56 11.20 -8.79
C ARG A 349 -23.86 10.80 -9.47
N THR A 350 -24.64 9.99 -8.80
CA THR A 350 -25.98 9.60 -9.27
C THR A 350 -26.97 10.77 -9.27
N ALA A 351 -26.72 11.79 -8.44
CA ALA A 351 -27.48 13.03 -8.37
C ALA A 351 -26.65 14.14 -7.71
N LYS A 352 -26.99 15.40 -7.97
CA LYS A 352 -26.37 16.56 -7.29
C LYS A 352 -26.60 16.45 -5.78
N GLY A 353 -25.50 16.57 -4.99
CA GLY A 353 -25.53 16.45 -3.52
C GLY A 353 -25.52 15.02 -2.98
N ALA A 354 -25.50 14.00 -3.83
CA ALA A 354 -25.34 12.62 -3.37
C ALA A 354 -23.95 12.40 -2.77
N THR A 355 -23.88 11.61 -1.68
CA THR A 355 -22.62 11.16 -1.09
C THR A 355 -21.97 10.12 -1.99
N ILE A 356 -20.65 10.21 -2.15
CA ILE A 356 -19.86 9.20 -2.83
C ILE A 356 -19.54 8.12 -1.83
N GLU A 357 -20.15 6.96 -1.98
CA GLU A 357 -19.91 5.78 -1.16
C GLU A 357 -18.93 4.87 -1.90
N THR A 358 -17.64 5.12 -1.78
CA THR A 358 -16.64 4.26 -2.42
C THR A 358 -15.91 3.42 -1.38
N LEU A 359 -15.35 2.29 -1.85
CA LEU A 359 -14.23 1.69 -1.16
C LEU A 359 -13.09 2.70 -1.24
N GLY A 360 -12.73 3.32 -0.14
CA GLY A 360 -11.54 4.19 -0.10
C GLY A 360 -10.38 3.48 -0.80
N ASN A 361 -9.47 4.23 -1.37
CA ASN A 361 -8.35 3.72 -2.19
C ASN A 361 -7.36 2.82 -1.40
N GLY A 362 -7.87 1.83 -0.69
CA GLY A 362 -7.14 0.86 0.12
C GLY A 362 -6.94 1.25 1.58
N PHE A 363 -7.44 2.41 2.02
CA PHE A 363 -7.35 2.83 3.41
C PHE A 363 -8.73 2.93 4.07
N SER A 364 -9.27 1.78 4.46
CA SER A 364 -10.48 1.74 5.30
C SER A 364 -10.21 2.10 6.76
N THR A 365 -8.94 2.22 7.12
CA THR A 365 -8.48 2.57 8.46
C THR A 365 -7.30 3.54 8.33
N TYR A 366 -6.98 4.27 9.37
CA TYR A 366 -5.79 5.13 9.40
C TYR A 366 -4.46 4.34 9.40
N TRP A 367 -4.50 3.01 9.32
CA TRP A 367 -3.32 2.16 9.14
C TRP A 367 -2.89 2.16 7.67
N ARG A 368 -1.69 2.69 7.43
CA ARG A 368 -1.19 2.89 6.07
C ARG A 368 -0.84 1.58 5.37
N ALA A 369 -1.65 1.16 4.41
CA ALA A 369 -1.36 0.07 3.46
C ALA A 369 -0.72 -1.18 4.10
N ASN A 370 -1.18 -1.53 5.30
CA ASN A 370 -0.68 -2.66 6.09
C ASN A 370 0.82 -2.55 6.47
N VAL A 371 1.40 -1.36 6.37
CA VAL A 371 2.81 -1.15 6.66
C VAL A 371 3.05 -1.17 8.17
N ALA A 372 4.02 -1.97 8.57
CA ALA A 372 4.45 -2.08 9.95
C ALA A 372 5.92 -2.53 10.03
N ALA A 373 6.56 -2.28 11.17
CA ALA A 373 7.82 -2.92 11.51
C ALA A 373 7.57 -4.10 12.46
N VAL A 374 8.08 -5.26 12.08
CA VAL A 374 8.15 -6.45 12.96
C VAL A 374 9.57 -6.58 13.51
N ILE A 375 9.68 -7.21 14.67
CA ILE A 375 10.99 -7.60 15.23
C ILE A 375 11.10 -9.12 15.14
N THR A 376 12.13 -9.61 14.48
CA THR A 376 12.32 -11.03 14.23
C THR A 376 12.97 -11.72 15.43
N LYS A 377 12.89 -13.05 15.47
CA LYS A 377 13.59 -13.87 16.47
C LYS A 377 15.10 -13.99 16.22
N SER A 378 15.65 -13.31 15.21
CA SER A 378 17.08 -13.09 15.09
C SER A 378 17.60 -12.12 16.15
N ALA A 379 16.74 -11.24 16.66
CA ALA A 379 17.02 -10.40 17.80
C ALA A 379 16.87 -11.18 19.12
N SER A 380 17.85 -11.06 20.01
CA SER A 380 17.70 -11.43 21.42
C SER A 380 16.62 -10.59 22.11
N GLU A 381 16.23 -10.94 23.34
CA GLU A 381 15.22 -10.15 24.07
C GLU A 381 15.74 -8.73 24.38
N GLU A 382 17.01 -8.57 24.69
CA GLU A 382 17.63 -7.26 24.91
C GLU A 382 17.64 -6.41 23.63
N GLU A 383 18.01 -6.99 22.49
CA GLU A 383 17.99 -6.31 21.19
C GLU A 383 16.56 -6.00 20.75
N MET A 384 15.60 -6.87 20.99
CA MET A 384 14.17 -6.59 20.73
C MET A 384 13.67 -5.42 21.57
N ILE A 385 14.01 -5.33 22.85
CA ILE A 385 13.67 -4.19 23.71
C ILE A 385 14.34 -2.91 23.19
N LEU A 386 15.59 -2.99 22.78
CA LEU A 386 16.31 -1.86 22.19
C LEU A 386 15.64 -1.39 20.89
N ALA A 387 15.27 -2.33 20.01
CA ALA A 387 14.55 -2.04 18.78
C ALA A 387 13.19 -1.37 19.05
N LEU A 388 12.44 -1.85 20.05
CA LEU A 388 11.17 -1.23 20.45
C LEU A 388 11.36 0.22 20.89
N LYS A 389 12.38 0.50 21.72
CA LYS A 389 12.69 1.86 22.15
C LYS A 389 13.09 2.74 20.97
N ALA A 390 13.91 2.24 20.06
CA ALA A 390 14.34 2.97 18.88
C ALA A 390 13.16 3.31 17.94
N LEU A 391 12.29 2.33 17.67
CA LEU A 391 11.11 2.52 16.84
C LEU A 391 10.05 3.42 17.50
N ASN A 392 9.97 3.43 18.83
CA ASN A 392 9.09 4.33 19.58
C ASN A 392 9.39 5.83 19.31
N TYR A 393 10.64 6.18 18.98
CA TYR A 393 11.01 7.55 18.59
C TYR A 393 10.09 8.11 17.52
N GLY A 394 9.70 7.32 16.53
CA GLY A 394 8.79 7.72 15.45
C GLY A 394 7.40 8.17 15.91
N PHE A 395 7.04 7.95 17.18
CA PHE A 395 5.74 8.35 17.75
C PHE A 395 5.89 9.47 18.80
N THR A 396 7.11 9.94 19.07
CA THR A 396 7.33 11.19 19.80
C THR A 396 6.98 12.38 18.92
N GLU A 397 6.72 13.54 19.51
CA GLU A 397 6.47 14.77 18.74
C GLU A 397 7.64 15.12 17.80
N GLU A 398 8.87 14.97 18.27
CA GLU A 398 10.08 15.20 17.48
C GLU A 398 10.22 14.16 16.36
N GLY A 399 10.03 12.88 16.67
CA GLY A 399 10.15 11.80 15.70
C GLY A 399 9.11 11.89 14.59
N ILE A 400 7.85 12.23 14.91
CA ILE A 400 6.81 12.47 13.89
C ILE A 400 7.25 13.60 12.94
N LYS A 401 7.77 14.72 13.47
CA LYS A 401 8.28 15.82 12.64
C LYS A 401 9.48 15.37 11.80
N TYR A 402 10.43 14.65 12.42
CA TYR A 402 11.61 14.14 11.71
C TYR A 402 11.24 13.25 10.53
N TRP A 403 10.36 12.28 10.72
CA TRP A 403 9.92 11.38 9.65
C TRP A 403 9.24 12.12 8.50
N ASN A 404 8.46 13.18 8.79
CA ASN A 404 7.73 13.91 7.77
C ASN A 404 8.56 15.03 7.12
N PHE A 405 9.36 15.76 7.92
CA PHE A 405 9.99 17.01 7.46
C PHE A 405 11.52 16.98 7.52
N GLY A 406 12.12 15.98 8.17
CA GLY A 406 13.56 15.88 8.36
C GLY A 406 14.05 16.64 9.60
N GLU A 407 15.25 17.19 9.55
CA GLU A 407 15.90 17.91 10.67
C GLU A 407 15.53 19.40 10.61
N GLU A 408 15.03 19.94 11.74
CA GLU A 408 14.72 21.38 11.87
C GLU A 408 15.98 22.22 11.70
N GLY A 409 15.86 23.32 10.97
CA GLY A 409 16.98 24.18 10.59
C GLY A 409 17.81 23.65 9.40
N VAL A 410 17.62 22.41 8.97
CA VAL A 410 18.24 21.81 7.78
C VAL A 410 17.23 21.75 6.64
N SER A 411 16.20 20.91 6.74
CA SER A 411 15.20 20.68 5.70
C SER A 411 13.96 21.57 5.87
N TYR A 412 13.61 21.93 7.09
CA TYR A 412 12.47 22.79 7.38
C TYR A 412 12.76 23.77 8.54
N ASN A 413 11.93 24.78 8.65
CA ASN A 413 11.88 25.70 9.80
C ASN A 413 10.46 25.75 10.35
N VAL A 414 10.33 26.02 11.65
CA VAL A 414 9.05 26.32 12.30
C VAL A 414 8.92 27.83 12.46
N ASN A 415 7.87 28.41 11.89
CA ASN A 415 7.56 29.83 12.00
C ASN A 415 7.00 30.19 13.38
N ALA A 416 6.93 31.48 13.69
CA ALA A 416 6.42 31.97 14.96
C ALA A 416 4.94 31.62 15.25
N ASP A 417 4.17 31.33 14.22
CA ASP A 417 2.78 30.86 14.29
C ASP A 417 2.64 29.33 14.37
N GLY A 418 3.78 28.62 14.37
CA GLY A 418 3.85 27.15 14.40
C GLY A 418 3.77 26.50 13.04
N SER A 419 3.60 27.23 11.94
CA SER A 419 3.60 26.66 10.59
C SER A 419 5.00 26.19 10.18
N ILE A 420 5.05 25.12 9.37
CA ILE A 420 6.29 24.56 8.84
C ILE A 420 6.56 25.12 7.46
N GLU A 421 7.81 25.52 7.20
CA GLU A 421 8.27 25.93 5.88
C GLU A 421 9.52 25.15 5.46
N TRP A 422 9.56 24.72 4.20
CA TRP A 422 10.75 24.12 3.63
C TRP A 422 11.89 25.14 3.51
N THR A 423 13.11 24.71 3.80
CA THR A 423 14.31 25.53 3.58
C THR A 423 14.74 25.52 2.10
N ASP A 424 15.71 26.35 1.78
CA ASP A 424 16.32 26.41 0.46
C ASP A 424 16.92 25.06 -0.01
N VAL A 425 17.38 24.21 0.92
CA VAL A 425 17.91 22.87 0.62
C VAL A 425 16.84 22.00 -0.06
N ILE A 426 15.58 22.17 0.33
CA ILE A 426 14.45 21.48 -0.29
C ILE A 426 13.95 22.22 -1.53
N LEU A 427 13.73 23.55 -1.40
CA LEU A 427 13.08 24.34 -2.46
C LEU A 427 13.94 24.59 -3.69
N LYS A 428 15.26 24.54 -3.54
CA LYS A 428 16.24 24.85 -4.62
C LYS A 428 17.08 23.63 -5.05
N ASP A 429 16.65 22.41 -4.69
CA ASP A 429 17.32 21.20 -5.14
C ASP A 429 17.25 21.09 -6.68
N GLU A 430 18.37 20.81 -7.32
CA GLU A 430 18.46 20.72 -8.79
C GLU A 430 17.59 19.58 -9.37
N GLY A 431 17.34 18.52 -8.59
CA GLY A 431 16.45 17.41 -8.94
C GLY A 431 14.97 17.69 -8.65
N GLY A 432 14.66 18.87 -8.07
CA GLY A 432 13.32 19.33 -7.73
C GLY A 432 12.82 18.85 -6.36
N LEU A 433 11.67 19.38 -5.97
CA LEU A 433 11.07 19.19 -4.64
C LEU A 433 10.98 17.71 -4.20
N ASN A 434 10.47 16.84 -5.06
CA ASN A 434 10.32 15.42 -4.72
C ASN A 434 11.67 14.74 -4.52
N ASN A 435 12.70 15.11 -5.31
CA ASN A 435 14.03 14.58 -5.15
C ASN A 435 14.63 15.00 -3.80
N ALA A 436 14.52 16.28 -3.45
CA ALA A 436 14.97 16.79 -2.15
C ALA A 436 14.27 16.09 -0.97
N ILE A 437 12.95 15.93 -1.05
CA ILE A 437 12.16 15.26 -0.01
C ILE A 437 12.69 13.85 0.26
N THR A 438 13.02 13.06 -0.76
CA THR A 438 13.58 11.71 -0.58
C THR A 438 14.99 11.68 0.01
N LYS A 439 15.71 12.79 0.02
CA LYS A 439 17.04 12.91 0.66
C LYS A 439 16.95 13.15 2.16
N TYR A 440 15.97 13.93 2.59
CA TYR A 440 15.92 14.50 3.94
C TYR A 440 14.78 14.01 4.81
N THR A 441 13.83 13.26 4.27
CA THR A 441 12.63 12.80 5.00
C THR A 441 12.39 11.31 4.80
N GLY A 442 11.52 10.72 5.64
CA GLY A 442 11.01 9.36 5.44
C GLY A 442 10.07 9.22 4.24
N SER A 443 9.83 10.33 3.51
CA SER A 443 9.00 10.37 2.31
C SER A 443 7.57 9.83 2.54
N ASP A 444 7.02 9.10 1.55
CA ASP A 444 5.66 8.57 1.61
C ASP A 444 5.47 7.36 2.52
N SER A 445 6.55 6.86 3.08
CA SER A 445 6.54 5.55 3.73
C SER A 445 7.09 5.63 5.13
N VAL A 446 6.61 6.60 5.93
CA VAL A 446 6.99 6.77 7.33
C VAL A 446 6.99 5.43 8.09
N PRO A 447 8.14 4.74 8.21
CA PRO A 447 8.21 3.53 9.02
C PRO A 447 8.00 3.86 10.49
N CYS A 448 7.04 3.17 11.11
CA CYS A 448 6.79 3.33 12.53
C CYS A 448 6.59 4.78 12.96
N SER A 449 5.70 5.50 12.25
CA SER A 449 5.34 6.88 12.52
C SER A 449 3.97 7.21 11.93
N VAL A 450 3.63 8.49 11.93
CA VAL A 450 2.38 9.04 11.40
C VAL A 450 2.68 9.94 10.22
N GLN A 451 2.12 9.64 9.05
CA GLN A 451 2.18 10.58 7.93
C GLN A 451 1.19 11.72 8.16
N LEU A 452 1.71 12.92 8.29
CA LEU A 452 0.92 14.12 8.53
C LEU A 452 0.25 14.63 7.26
N SER A 453 -0.98 15.10 7.37
CA SER A 453 -1.69 15.77 6.25
C SER A 453 -0.94 17.00 5.77
N GLU A 454 -0.35 17.78 6.67
CA GLU A 454 0.46 18.94 6.32
C GLU A 454 1.67 18.58 5.45
N PHE A 455 2.35 17.46 5.75
CA PHE A 455 3.44 16.96 4.92
C PHE A 455 2.97 16.65 3.50
N VAL A 456 1.87 15.90 3.37
CA VAL A 456 1.34 15.51 2.06
C VAL A 456 0.91 16.73 1.23
N GLN A 457 0.34 17.73 1.88
CA GLN A 457 -0.01 19.01 1.22
C GLN A 457 1.24 19.77 0.75
N LYS A 458 2.27 19.87 1.61
CA LYS A 458 3.49 20.65 1.32
C LYS A 458 4.44 19.99 0.33
N LYS A 459 4.43 18.67 0.21
CA LYS A 459 5.23 17.95 -0.80
C LYS A 459 4.62 17.98 -2.19
N ASN A 460 3.33 18.29 -2.31
CA ASN A 460 2.62 18.34 -3.57
C ASN A 460 2.50 19.79 -4.08
N ASN A 461 2.35 19.91 -5.39
CA ASN A 461 1.95 21.15 -6.01
C ASN A 461 0.59 21.60 -5.42
N PRO A 462 0.35 22.89 -5.12
CA PRO A 462 -0.91 23.38 -4.58
C PRO A 462 -2.16 22.93 -5.37
N ILE A 463 -2.06 22.83 -6.70
CA ILE A 463 -3.16 22.32 -7.54
C ILE A 463 -3.48 20.86 -7.22
N VAL A 464 -2.46 20.04 -6.98
CA VAL A 464 -2.64 18.63 -6.58
C VAL A 464 -3.23 18.54 -5.18
N ALA A 465 -2.79 19.39 -4.26
CA ALA A 465 -3.34 19.46 -2.92
C ALA A 465 -4.83 19.82 -2.94
N GLU A 466 -5.24 20.79 -3.77
CA GLU A 466 -6.64 21.16 -3.95
C GLU A 466 -7.47 20.05 -4.63
N ALA A 467 -6.88 19.34 -5.59
CA ALA A 467 -7.54 18.20 -6.23
C ALA A 467 -7.95 17.11 -5.23
N VAL A 468 -7.14 16.84 -4.21
CA VAL A 468 -7.49 15.87 -3.16
C VAL A 468 -8.73 16.32 -2.38
N TYR A 469 -8.88 17.60 -2.05
CA TYR A 469 -10.10 18.12 -1.42
C TYR A 469 -11.32 17.94 -2.34
N THR A 470 -11.18 18.22 -3.64
CA THR A 470 -12.22 17.99 -4.64
C THR A 470 -12.63 16.52 -4.70
N TRP A 471 -11.65 15.60 -4.64
CA TRP A 471 -11.93 14.16 -4.69
C TRP A 471 -12.56 13.62 -3.39
N THR A 472 -12.28 14.24 -2.25
CA THR A 472 -12.81 13.81 -0.94
C THR A 472 -14.14 14.47 -0.57
N GLU A 473 -14.60 15.43 -1.34
CA GLU A 473 -15.83 16.15 -1.03
C GLU A 473 -17.05 15.23 -1.00
N ASN A 474 -17.83 15.28 0.09
CA ASN A 474 -19.02 14.45 0.32
C ASN A 474 -18.78 12.96 0.12
N HIS A 475 -17.72 12.43 0.73
CA HIS A 475 -17.26 11.07 0.56
C HIS A 475 -17.46 10.25 1.83
N ASP A 476 -17.98 9.02 1.71
CA ASP A 476 -17.96 7.99 2.74
C ASP A 476 -17.13 6.79 2.24
N SER A 477 -15.84 6.79 2.59
CA SER A 477 -14.89 5.78 2.16
C SER A 477 -14.96 4.49 2.97
N ASN A 478 -15.66 4.49 4.11
CA ASN A 478 -15.64 3.36 5.05
C ASN A 478 -16.89 2.49 4.97
N LYS A 479 -17.94 2.95 4.28
CA LYS A 479 -19.25 2.28 4.29
C LYS A 479 -19.21 0.82 3.86
N TYR A 480 -18.39 0.49 2.88
CA TYR A 480 -18.29 -0.85 2.30
C TYR A 480 -16.90 -1.48 2.47
N ALA A 481 -16.03 -0.83 3.23
CA ALA A 481 -14.66 -1.28 3.38
C ALA A 481 -14.58 -2.60 4.14
N LEU A 482 -13.91 -3.58 3.55
CA LEU A 482 -13.60 -4.83 4.23
C LEU A 482 -12.54 -4.60 5.30
N PRO A 483 -12.74 -5.08 6.53
CA PRO A 483 -11.66 -5.17 7.47
C PRO A 483 -10.67 -6.25 7.02
N MET A 484 -9.44 -6.12 7.46
CA MET A 484 -8.46 -7.20 7.33
C MET A 484 -8.89 -8.39 8.17
N VAL A 485 -8.73 -9.59 7.63
CA VAL A 485 -9.10 -10.83 8.29
C VAL A 485 -7.96 -11.85 8.16
N THR A 486 -7.82 -12.71 9.17
CA THR A 486 -6.96 -13.89 9.11
C THR A 486 -7.77 -15.12 8.74
N MET A 487 -7.27 -15.89 7.81
CA MET A 487 -7.85 -17.17 7.38
C MET A 487 -7.08 -18.34 7.98
N THR A 488 -7.76 -19.45 8.24
CA THR A 488 -7.07 -20.71 8.52
C THR A 488 -6.41 -21.25 7.26
N ASP A 489 -5.45 -22.19 7.42
CA ASP A 489 -4.75 -22.79 6.27
C ASP A 489 -5.75 -23.42 5.27
N GLU A 490 -6.81 -24.06 5.75
CA GLU A 490 -7.87 -24.66 4.91
C GLU A 490 -8.69 -23.58 4.18
N GLU A 491 -9.06 -22.51 4.87
CA GLU A 491 -9.80 -21.38 4.30
C GLU A 491 -8.95 -20.67 3.24
N LEU A 492 -7.66 -20.44 3.53
CA LEU A 492 -6.76 -19.76 2.62
C LEU A 492 -6.57 -20.55 1.31
N MET A 493 -6.40 -21.87 1.39
CA MET A 493 -6.32 -22.72 0.20
C MET A 493 -7.60 -22.65 -0.65
N LYS A 494 -8.75 -22.78 -0.01
CA LYS A 494 -10.06 -22.71 -0.69
C LYS A 494 -10.27 -21.34 -1.37
N TYR A 495 -9.93 -20.27 -0.68
CA TYR A 495 -10.06 -18.90 -1.15
C TYR A 495 -9.14 -18.62 -2.34
N THR A 496 -7.84 -18.94 -2.23
CA THR A 496 -6.81 -18.48 -3.16
C THR A 496 -7.03 -19.00 -4.58
N ASP A 497 -7.30 -20.30 -4.75
CA ASP A 497 -7.48 -20.91 -6.08
C ASP A 497 -8.73 -20.36 -6.78
N ALA A 498 -9.85 -20.31 -6.07
CA ALA A 498 -11.10 -19.79 -6.60
C ALA A 498 -11.01 -18.30 -6.92
N TRP A 499 -10.43 -17.51 -6.01
CA TRP A 499 -10.30 -16.06 -6.17
C TRP A 499 -9.39 -15.69 -7.35
N ALA A 500 -8.31 -16.42 -7.58
CA ALA A 500 -7.42 -16.19 -8.71
C ALA A 500 -8.14 -16.42 -10.06
N ALA A 501 -8.93 -17.49 -10.17
CA ALA A 501 -9.71 -17.79 -11.36
C ALA A 501 -10.80 -16.73 -11.60
N ILE A 502 -11.56 -16.39 -10.56
CA ILE A 502 -12.61 -15.35 -10.61
C ILE A 502 -12.02 -14.00 -11.01
N SER A 503 -10.91 -13.59 -10.36
CA SER A 503 -10.28 -12.29 -10.64
C SER A 503 -9.82 -12.16 -12.08
N THR A 504 -9.26 -13.22 -12.64
CA THR A 504 -8.86 -13.26 -14.05
C THR A 504 -10.07 -13.15 -14.98
N TYR A 505 -11.12 -13.91 -14.71
CA TYR A 505 -12.33 -13.93 -15.53
C TYR A 505 -13.10 -12.60 -15.47
N VAL A 506 -13.26 -12.01 -14.28
CA VAL A 506 -13.91 -10.71 -14.12
C VAL A 506 -13.20 -9.65 -14.93
N LYS A 507 -11.88 -9.57 -14.83
CA LYS A 507 -11.07 -8.59 -15.57
C LYS A 507 -11.23 -8.76 -17.09
N GLU A 508 -11.21 -9.99 -17.58
CA GLU A 508 -11.42 -10.30 -18.98
C GLU A 508 -12.82 -9.89 -19.44
N MET A 509 -13.86 -10.28 -18.70
CA MET A 509 -15.24 -9.99 -19.06
C MET A 509 -15.59 -8.51 -18.94
N ALA A 510 -15.03 -7.80 -17.97
CA ALA A 510 -15.18 -6.33 -17.87
C ALA A 510 -14.75 -5.66 -19.18
N LEU A 511 -13.58 -6.02 -19.71
CA LEU A 511 -13.08 -5.46 -20.96
C LEU A 511 -13.95 -5.85 -22.15
N LYS A 512 -14.37 -7.11 -22.26
CA LYS A 512 -15.24 -7.59 -23.35
C LYS A 512 -16.60 -6.88 -23.36
N PHE A 513 -17.21 -6.70 -22.20
CA PHE A 513 -18.47 -5.96 -22.08
C PHE A 513 -18.31 -4.49 -22.47
N ILE A 514 -17.23 -3.84 -22.04
CA ILE A 514 -16.97 -2.42 -22.38
C ILE A 514 -16.70 -2.27 -23.88
N THR A 515 -15.90 -3.15 -24.48
CA THR A 515 -15.53 -3.04 -25.90
C THR A 515 -16.62 -3.54 -26.86
N GLY A 516 -17.65 -4.21 -26.34
CA GLY A 516 -18.70 -4.82 -27.14
C GLY A 516 -18.32 -6.15 -27.78
N GLU A 517 -17.17 -6.74 -27.41
CA GLU A 517 -16.80 -8.10 -27.81
C GLU A 517 -17.74 -9.15 -27.20
N GLU A 518 -18.34 -8.83 -26.06
CA GLU A 518 -19.37 -9.63 -25.42
C GLU A 518 -20.57 -8.73 -25.08
N SER A 519 -21.79 -9.24 -25.33
CA SER A 519 -23.02 -8.50 -25.02
C SER A 519 -23.38 -8.58 -23.54
N LEU A 520 -23.80 -7.46 -22.96
CA LEU A 520 -24.41 -7.43 -21.63
C LEU A 520 -25.72 -8.22 -21.51
N ASP A 521 -26.30 -8.66 -22.65
CA ASP A 521 -27.44 -9.60 -22.66
C ASP A 521 -27.02 -10.98 -22.17
N ASN A 522 -25.73 -11.34 -22.26
CA ASN A 522 -25.17 -12.60 -21.77
C ASN A 522 -24.78 -12.56 -20.29
N TRP A 523 -25.31 -11.57 -19.54
CA TRP A 523 -25.06 -11.37 -18.12
C TRP A 523 -25.30 -12.63 -17.28
N ASP A 524 -26.38 -13.36 -17.53
CA ASP A 524 -26.69 -14.59 -16.80
C ASP A 524 -25.64 -15.71 -17.04
N THR A 525 -25.05 -15.75 -18.24
CA THR A 525 -23.97 -16.67 -18.55
C THR A 525 -22.69 -16.28 -17.79
N TYR A 526 -22.41 -14.97 -17.69
CA TYR A 526 -21.30 -14.48 -16.88
C TYR A 526 -21.46 -14.88 -15.40
N LEU A 527 -22.64 -14.63 -14.80
CA LEU A 527 -22.92 -14.99 -13.40
C LEU A 527 -22.76 -16.50 -13.17
N LYS A 528 -23.27 -17.32 -14.08
CA LYS A 528 -23.14 -18.78 -13.99
C LYS A 528 -21.67 -19.21 -14.00
N THR A 529 -20.84 -18.62 -14.84
CA THR A 529 -19.40 -18.92 -14.89
C THR A 529 -18.69 -18.50 -13.60
N VAL A 530 -19.04 -17.36 -13.02
CA VAL A 530 -18.54 -16.93 -11.71
C VAL A 530 -18.92 -17.92 -10.61
N GLU A 531 -20.15 -18.48 -10.65
CA GLU A 531 -20.57 -19.55 -9.74
C GLU A 531 -19.75 -20.82 -9.94
N GLU A 532 -19.51 -21.24 -11.20
CA GLU A 532 -18.70 -22.42 -11.54
C GLU A 532 -17.25 -22.27 -11.08
N TYR A 533 -16.70 -21.05 -11.01
CA TYR A 533 -15.38 -20.79 -10.45
C TYR A 533 -15.35 -20.75 -8.91
N GLY A 534 -16.49 -20.90 -8.25
CA GLY A 534 -16.55 -21.09 -6.80
C GLY A 534 -16.70 -19.80 -5.99
N ILE A 535 -17.36 -18.75 -6.50
CA ILE A 535 -17.61 -17.50 -5.73
C ILE A 535 -18.34 -17.76 -4.42
N LYS A 536 -19.19 -18.78 -4.36
CA LYS A 536 -19.90 -19.16 -3.14
C LYS A 536 -18.92 -19.60 -2.05
N ASP A 537 -17.94 -20.41 -2.40
CA ASP A 537 -16.90 -20.86 -1.47
C ASP A 537 -16.04 -19.69 -0.98
N VAL A 538 -15.72 -18.75 -1.89
CA VAL A 538 -15.00 -17.50 -1.55
C VAL A 538 -15.79 -16.68 -0.51
N LEU A 539 -17.08 -16.46 -0.75
CA LEU A 539 -17.95 -15.68 0.13
C LEU A 539 -18.12 -16.33 1.49
N GLU A 540 -18.38 -17.64 1.54
CA GLU A 540 -18.51 -18.41 2.79
C GLU A 540 -17.22 -18.39 3.60
N THR A 541 -16.08 -18.56 2.94
CA THR A 541 -14.76 -18.55 3.57
C THR A 541 -14.44 -17.17 4.16
N TYR A 542 -14.64 -16.11 3.37
CA TYR A 542 -14.36 -14.75 3.83
C TYR A 542 -15.32 -14.31 4.93
N GLN A 543 -16.62 -14.71 4.84
CA GLN A 543 -17.60 -14.45 5.91
C GLN A 543 -17.20 -15.11 7.22
N ALA A 544 -16.76 -16.37 7.20
CA ALA A 544 -16.30 -17.05 8.41
C ALA A 544 -15.09 -16.35 9.05
N ALA A 545 -14.13 -15.92 8.25
CA ALA A 545 -12.98 -15.15 8.72
C ALA A 545 -13.40 -13.76 9.27
N TYR A 546 -14.32 -13.07 8.58
CA TYR A 546 -14.90 -11.81 9.02
C TYR A 546 -15.62 -11.95 10.36
N ASP A 547 -16.49 -12.93 10.50
CA ASP A 547 -17.26 -13.15 11.74
C ASP A 547 -16.32 -13.43 12.93
N ARG A 548 -15.24 -14.18 12.72
CA ARG A 548 -14.21 -14.38 13.74
C ARG A 548 -13.51 -13.07 14.11
N ALA A 549 -13.18 -12.24 13.15
CA ALA A 549 -12.53 -10.95 13.39
C ALA A 549 -13.45 -9.97 14.15
N MET A 550 -14.76 -9.96 13.85
CA MET A 550 -15.74 -9.06 14.49
C MET A 550 -16.14 -9.51 15.89
N ASN A 551 -16.03 -10.79 16.22
CA ASN A 551 -16.39 -11.37 17.52
C ASN A 551 -15.19 -11.50 18.50
N ARG A 552 -14.02 -10.94 18.15
CA ARG A 552 -12.82 -10.89 19.00
C ARG A 552 -12.89 -9.85 20.09
#